data_e71143ab7c883ec03515835c80587b81
#
_entry.id   e71143ab7c883ec03515835c80587b81
#
_cell.length_a   1.000
_cell.length_b   1.000
_cell.length_c   1.000
_cell.angle_alpha   90.00
_cell.angle_beta   90.00
_cell.angle_gamma   90.00
#
_symmetry.space_group_name_H-M   'P 1'
#
loop_
_entity.id
_entity.type
_entity.pdbx_description
1 polymer ?
#
loop_
_entity_poly.entity_id
_entity_poly.type
_entity_poly.pdbx_seq_one_letter_code
_entity_poly.pdbx_strand_id
1 'polypeptide(L)'
;MKKWLALVALLLLPLFLAGCSHPHPVYVEPPPPPDFPAIAQQGYHDGFAAARHDAEHGKPPDVQRHPKFRNPPVLPPAIEEYRRGFRRGYEMFVHHG
;
A
#
# COMPACT_ATOMS: atom_id res chain seq x y z
N MET A 1 -11.38 54.18 8.40
CA MET A 1 -12.07 53.22 7.55
C MET A 1 -11.15 52.29 6.80
N LYS A 2 -10.03 52.75 6.33
CA LYS A 2 -9.07 51.89 5.59
C LYS A 2 -8.38 50.81 6.45
N LYS A 3 -8.32 51.04 7.77
CA LYS A 3 -7.68 50.05 8.71
C LYS A 3 -8.52 48.80 8.97
N TRP A 4 -9.82 48.86 8.70
CA TRP A 4 -10.72 47.73 8.92
C TRP A 4 -10.65 46.68 7.81
N LEU A 5 -10.39 47.13 6.58
CA LEU A 5 -10.26 46.23 5.44
C LEU A 5 -8.96 45.37 5.51
N ALA A 6 -7.90 45.93 6.11
CA ALA A 6 -6.66 45.20 6.31
C ALA A 6 -6.79 44.14 7.42
N LEU A 7 -7.60 44.37 8.43
CA LEU A 7 -7.87 43.43 9.52
C LEU A 7 -8.73 42.25 9.07
N VAL A 8 -9.68 42.47 8.17
CA VAL A 8 -10.53 41.42 7.64
C VAL A 8 -9.74 40.49 6.70
N ALA A 9 -8.81 41.04 5.94
CA ALA A 9 -7.94 40.23 5.07
C ALA A 9 -6.99 39.32 5.85
N LEU A 10 -6.55 39.76 7.03
CA LEU A 10 -5.65 38.96 7.88
C LEU A 10 -6.36 37.80 8.59
N LEU A 11 -7.67 37.91 8.83
CA LEU A 11 -8.49 36.90 9.49
C LEU A 11 -8.87 35.75 8.56
N LEU A 12 -8.75 35.92 7.25
CA LEU A 12 -9.07 34.87 6.25
C LEU A 12 -7.90 33.95 5.92
N LEU A 13 -6.66 34.37 6.23
CA LEU A 13 -5.47 33.59 5.93
C LEU A 13 -5.30 32.27 6.74
N PRO A 14 -5.67 32.18 8.02
CA PRO A 14 -5.50 30.96 8.79
C PRO A 14 -6.41 29.81 8.41
N LEU A 15 -7.50 30.07 7.70
CA LEU A 15 -8.48 29.04 7.34
C LEU A 15 -7.99 28.08 6.24
N PHE A 16 -6.97 28.47 5.46
CA PHE A 16 -6.41 27.62 4.42
C PHE A 16 -5.39 26.60 4.93
N LEU A 17 -4.83 26.80 6.12
CA LEU A 17 -3.83 25.91 6.71
C LEU A 17 -4.44 24.73 7.46
N ALA A 18 -5.72 24.80 7.81
CA ALA A 18 -6.40 23.75 8.58
C ALA A 18 -6.89 22.56 7.73
N GLY A 19 -6.83 22.66 6.39
CA GLY A 19 -7.37 21.65 5.49
C GLY A 19 -6.41 20.58 5.01
N CYS A 20 -5.14 20.60 5.45
CA CYS A 20 -4.12 19.75 4.84
C CYS A 20 -3.63 18.57 5.71
N SER A 21 -4.22 18.34 6.88
CA SER A 21 -3.78 17.26 7.76
C SER A 21 -4.83 16.16 7.90
N HIS A 22 -4.99 15.36 6.84
CA HIS A 22 -5.72 14.11 6.95
C HIS A 22 -4.74 12.99 7.26
N PRO A 23 -4.89 12.28 8.40
CA PRO A 23 -4.06 11.13 8.67
C PRO A 23 -4.36 10.04 7.63
N HIS A 24 -3.33 9.61 6.92
CA HIS A 24 -3.44 8.45 6.05
C HIS A 24 -3.44 7.18 6.91
N PRO A 25 -4.32 6.21 6.63
CA PRO A 25 -4.26 4.94 7.34
C PRO A 25 -2.90 4.27 7.06
N VAL A 26 -2.22 3.89 8.14
CA VAL A 26 -0.97 3.15 8.05
C VAL A 26 -1.30 1.67 8.10
N TYR A 27 -1.06 0.97 6.99
CA TYR A 27 -1.21 -0.47 6.93
C TYR A 27 0.08 -1.12 7.42
N VAL A 28 -0.01 -1.87 8.50
CA VAL A 28 1.10 -2.65 9.02
C VAL A 28 1.03 -4.04 8.41
N GLU A 29 2.08 -4.43 7.69
CA GLU A 29 2.19 -5.76 7.13
C GLU A 29 2.36 -6.79 8.25
N PRO A 30 1.45 -7.79 8.38
CA PRO A 30 1.67 -8.87 9.32
C PRO A 30 2.85 -9.73 8.88
N PRO A 31 3.55 -10.38 9.80
CA PRO A 31 4.67 -11.25 9.44
C PRO A 31 4.20 -12.44 8.61
N PRO A 32 5.04 -12.94 7.70
CA PRO A 32 4.73 -14.16 6.97
C PRO A 32 4.68 -15.37 7.90
N PRO A 33 4.02 -16.46 7.49
CA PRO A 33 4.05 -17.69 8.28
C PRO A 33 5.49 -18.12 8.60
N PRO A 34 5.76 -18.57 9.83
CA PRO A 34 7.14 -18.87 10.26
C PRO A 34 7.75 -20.07 9.54
N ASP A 35 6.96 -20.92 8.92
CA ASP A 35 7.42 -22.07 8.13
C ASP A 35 7.70 -21.74 6.66
N PHE A 36 7.48 -20.47 6.26
CA PHE A 36 7.78 -20.06 4.88
C PHE A 36 9.28 -20.01 4.64
N PRO A 37 9.79 -20.68 3.58
CA PRO A 37 11.17 -20.47 3.13
C PRO A 37 11.42 -19.03 2.68
N ALA A 38 12.69 -18.64 2.61
CA ALA A 38 13.07 -17.27 2.28
C ALA A 38 12.44 -16.75 0.97
N ILE A 39 12.35 -17.58 -0.06
CA ILE A 39 11.74 -17.22 -1.34
C ILE A 39 10.24 -16.97 -1.19
N ALA A 40 9.53 -17.79 -0.42
CA ALA A 40 8.12 -17.59 -0.14
C ALA A 40 7.89 -16.34 0.72
N GLN A 41 8.79 -16.04 1.65
CA GLN A 41 8.72 -14.78 2.43
C GLN A 41 8.90 -13.56 1.55
N GLN A 42 9.83 -13.60 0.61
CA GLN A 42 10.01 -12.52 -0.38
C GLN A 42 8.73 -12.32 -1.20
N GLY A 43 8.15 -13.41 -1.70
CA GLY A 43 6.89 -13.37 -2.42
C GLY A 43 5.77 -12.77 -1.56
N TYR A 44 5.70 -13.13 -0.30
CA TYR A 44 4.71 -12.62 0.64
C TYR A 44 4.78 -11.09 0.78
N HIS A 45 5.97 -10.55 0.99
CA HIS A 45 6.16 -9.10 1.09
C HIS A 45 5.77 -8.39 -0.20
N ASP A 46 6.16 -8.93 -1.34
CA ASP A 46 5.84 -8.36 -2.64
C ASP A 46 4.33 -8.44 -2.94
N GLY A 47 3.69 -9.53 -2.55
CA GLY A 47 2.25 -9.72 -2.72
C GLY A 47 1.43 -8.75 -1.86
N PHE A 48 1.82 -8.58 -0.61
CA PHE A 48 1.17 -7.62 0.29
C PHE A 48 1.29 -6.19 -0.26
N ALA A 49 2.49 -5.81 -0.71
CA ALA A 49 2.72 -4.49 -1.30
C ALA A 49 1.91 -4.28 -2.58
N ALA A 50 1.79 -5.31 -3.42
CA ALA A 50 0.99 -5.25 -4.65
C ALA A 50 -0.50 -5.04 -4.37
N ALA A 51 -1.06 -5.74 -3.38
CA ALA A 51 -2.45 -5.57 -2.98
C ALA A 51 -2.70 -4.18 -2.42
N ARG A 52 -1.80 -3.68 -1.59
CA ARG A 52 -1.88 -2.32 -1.06
C ARG A 52 -1.86 -1.28 -2.18
N HIS A 53 -0.98 -1.45 -3.15
CA HIS A 53 -0.91 -0.59 -4.33
C HIS A 53 -2.24 -0.58 -5.09
N ASP A 54 -2.84 -1.75 -5.32
CA ASP A 54 -4.14 -1.86 -5.99
C ASP A 54 -5.21 -1.09 -5.23
N ALA A 55 -5.28 -1.26 -3.91
CA ALA A 55 -6.26 -0.57 -3.08
C ALA A 55 -6.08 0.94 -3.10
N GLU A 56 -4.84 1.41 -3.04
CA GLU A 56 -4.51 2.84 -3.09
C GLU A 56 -4.87 3.50 -4.42
N HIS A 57 -4.90 2.72 -5.50
CA HIS A 57 -5.24 3.19 -6.85
C HIS A 57 -6.66 2.81 -7.28
N GLY A 58 -7.50 2.32 -6.36
CA GLY A 58 -8.88 1.94 -6.64
C GLY A 58 -9.02 0.79 -7.62
N LYS A 59 -8.01 -0.06 -7.75
CA LYS A 59 -8.05 -1.22 -8.65
C LYS A 59 -8.64 -2.43 -7.94
N PRO A 60 -9.49 -3.22 -8.62
CA PRO A 60 -10.01 -4.45 -8.04
C PRO A 60 -8.89 -5.47 -7.82
N PRO A 61 -9.00 -6.33 -6.79
CA PRO A 61 -7.99 -7.34 -6.51
C PRO A 61 -7.79 -8.31 -7.67
N ASP A 62 -6.54 -8.41 -8.15
CA ASP A 62 -6.15 -9.35 -9.19
C ASP A 62 -4.65 -9.64 -9.11
N VAL A 63 -4.29 -10.77 -8.56
CA VAL A 63 -2.91 -11.23 -8.42
C VAL A 63 -2.21 -11.31 -9.77
N GLN A 64 -2.91 -11.77 -10.80
CA GLN A 64 -2.30 -12.05 -12.11
C GLN A 64 -1.96 -10.79 -12.91
N ARG A 65 -2.42 -9.63 -12.46
CA ARG A 65 -2.09 -8.35 -13.09
C ARG A 65 -0.65 -7.95 -12.83
N HIS A 66 -0.03 -8.46 -11.79
CA HIS A 66 1.27 -7.99 -11.32
C HIS A 66 2.43 -8.66 -12.03
N PRO A 67 3.38 -7.86 -12.59
CA PRO A 67 4.53 -8.40 -13.30
C PRO A 67 5.38 -9.37 -12.48
N LYS A 68 5.58 -9.09 -11.20
CA LYS A 68 6.36 -9.97 -10.31
C LYS A 68 5.70 -11.32 -10.06
N PHE A 69 4.37 -11.38 -10.16
CA PHE A 69 3.66 -12.66 -10.08
C PHE A 69 3.80 -13.45 -11.38
N ARG A 70 3.66 -12.78 -12.52
CA ARG A 70 3.78 -13.44 -13.83
C ARG A 70 5.21 -13.87 -14.15
N ASN A 71 6.17 -13.03 -13.79
CA ASN A 71 7.59 -13.27 -13.99
C ASN A 71 8.34 -13.03 -12.68
N PRO A 72 8.33 -13.99 -11.75
CA PRO A 72 8.97 -13.81 -10.46
C PRO A 72 10.47 -13.49 -10.57
N PRO A 73 11.00 -12.59 -9.73
CA PRO A 73 12.41 -12.21 -9.74
C PRO A 73 13.28 -13.26 -9.02
N VAL A 74 13.15 -14.50 -9.40
CA VAL A 74 13.84 -15.66 -8.80
C VAL A 74 14.23 -16.64 -9.88
N LEU A 75 15.12 -17.57 -9.55
CA LEU A 75 15.51 -18.64 -10.46
C LEU A 75 14.32 -19.58 -10.73
N PRO A 76 14.28 -20.21 -11.94
CA PRO A 76 13.14 -21.04 -12.34
C PRO A 76 12.67 -22.09 -11.33
N PRO A 77 13.56 -22.81 -10.61
CA PRO A 77 13.10 -23.78 -9.62
C PRO A 77 12.35 -23.18 -8.42
N ALA A 78 12.52 -21.87 -8.16
CA ALA A 78 11.90 -21.18 -7.03
C ALA A 78 10.63 -20.41 -7.41
N ILE A 79 10.21 -20.43 -8.67
CA ILE A 79 9.08 -19.63 -9.15
C ILE A 79 7.79 -19.96 -8.42
N GLU A 80 7.43 -21.22 -8.27
CA GLU A 80 6.18 -21.60 -7.63
C GLU A 80 6.19 -21.28 -6.14
N GLU A 81 7.33 -21.39 -5.49
CA GLU A 81 7.48 -21.01 -4.09
C GLU A 81 7.28 -19.51 -3.89
N TYR A 82 7.87 -18.69 -4.76
CA TYR A 82 7.65 -17.24 -4.75
C TYR A 82 6.18 -16.90 -4.96
N ARG A 83 5.54 -17.52 -5.97
CA ARG A 83 4.12 -17.28 -6.26
C ARG A 83 3.21 -17.67 -5.10
N ARG A 84 3.53 -18.76 -4.41
CA ARG A 84 2.78 -19.18 -3.22
C ARG A 84 2.84 -18.11 -2.14
N GLY A 85 4.02 -17.59 -1.88
CA GLY A 85 4.20 -16.48 -0.94
C GLY A 85 3.44 -15.23 -1.38
N PHE A 86 3.57 -14.86 -2.65
CA PHE A 86 2.90 -13.69 -3.23
C PHE A 86 1.38 -13.76 -3.05
N ARG A 87 0.77 -14.90 -3.39
CA ARG A 87 -0.67 -15.09 -3.18
C ARG A 87 -1.05 -14.90 -1.72
N ARG A 88 -0.28 -15.47 -0.82
CA ARG A 88 -0.56 -15.39 0.61
C ARG A 88 -0.49 -13.96 1.12
N GLY A 89 0.54 -13.21 0.74
CA GLY A 89 0.67 -11.81 1.11
C GLY A 89 -0.42 -10.94 0.53
N TYR A 90 -0.76 -11.16 -0.72
CA TYR A 90 -1.85 -10.46 -1.40
C TYR A 90 -3.20 -10.69 -0.69
N GLU A 91 -3.54 -11.93 -0.40
CA GLU A 91 -4.76 -12.30 0.31
C GLU A 91 -4.78 -11.71 1.73
N MET A 92 -3.64 -11.67 2.38
CA MET A 92 -3.55 -11.11 3.74
C MET A 92 -3.97 -9.64 3.75
N PHE A 93 -3.53 -8.85 2.76
CA PHE A 93 -3.97 -7.46 2.64
C PHE A 93 -5.46 -7.37 2.31
N VAL A 94 -5.94 -8.13 1.33
CA VAL A 94 -7.33 -8.07 0.87
C VAL A 94 -8.32 -8.40 1.99
N HIS A 95 -7.98 -9.36 2.84
CA HIS A 95 -8.89 -9.81 3.92
C HIS A 95 -8.68 -9.09 5.25
N HIS A 96 -7.51 -8.51 5.49
CA HIS A 96 -7.15 -7.94 6.79
C HIS A 96 -6.58 -6.53 6.72
N GLY A 97 -6.43 -6.02 5.51
CA GLY A 97 -5.89 -4.67 5.27
C GLY A 97 -6.88 -3.53 5.45
#